data_76685ee48b8ea05c5b23245f06b4d643
#
_entry.id   76685ee48b8ea05c5b23245f06b4d643
#
_cell.length_a   1.000
_cell.length_b   1.000
_cell.length_c   1.000
_cell.angle_alpha   90.00
_cell.angle_beta   90.00
_cell.angle_gamma   90.00
#
_symmetry.space_group_name_H-M   'P 1'
#
loop_
_entity.id
_entity.type
_entity.pdbx_description
1 polymer ?
#
loop_
_entity_poly.entity_id
_entity_poly.type
_entity_poly.pdbx_seq_one_letter_code
_entity_poly.pdbx_strand_id
1 'polypeptide(L)'
;MSFYNEGALDKKQFVQKKFSRITRFYDLLNTILSLGIDHFWRWVTAKRLEDAGGIVLDLCAGTLPMSNALFKHSNFRGRILAIDFCLEMLKYGKERCFHPHLSLVCGDALQLPLKDKSIDAIVVAFGVRNFSDYLAGLKEMHRVLKPKGKAVILEFSRPTHPVFSAIYFAYLNYILPKIGGIISGDEMAYTYLSKSIQEFYTPKQWLEIMGQAGFENLRYRYLTLGIVSIYEGTRV
;
A
#
# COMPACT_ATOMS: atom_id res chain seq x y z
N MET A 1 -20.13 14.73 -4.91
CA MET A 1 -20.34 13.83 -6.07
C MET A 1 -19.41 12.66 -5.90
N SER A 2 -19.93 11.44 -5.78
CA SER A 2 -19.10 10.22 -5.73
C SER A 2 -18.38 10.07 -7.07
N PHE A 3 -17.07 9.78 -7.06
CA PHE A 3 -16.32 9.41 -8.27
C PHE A 3 -16.72 8.03 -8.80
N TYR A 4 -17.57 7.33 -8.06
CA TYR A 4 -18.05 6.00 -8.36
C TYR A 4 -19.58 6.07 -8.48
N ASN A 5 -20.09 5.87 -9.67
CA ASN A 5 -21.49 5.49 -9.86
C ASN A 5 -21.54 3.97 -9.74
N GLU A 6 -22.15 3.48 -8.65
CA GLU A 6 -22.62 2.12 -8.46
C GLU A 6 -21.57 0.97 -8.38
N GLY A 7 -21.26 0.52 -7.15
CA GLY A 7 -20.75 -0.81 -6.85
C GLY A 7 -19.24 -1.00 -6.77
N ALA A 8 -18.83 -2.04 -6.06
CA ALA A 8 -17.43 -2.43 -5.82
C ALA A 8 -16.65 -2.77 -7.11
N LEU A 9 -17.33 -3.25 -8.15
CA LEU A 9 -16.76 -3.56 -9.47
C LEU A 9 -16.27 -2.30 -10.19
N ASP A 10 -16.96 -1.19 -10.04
CA ASP A 10 -16.64 0.08 -10.69
C ASP A 10 -15.38 0.73 -10.06
N LYS A 11 -15.23 0.67 -8.74
CA LYS A 11 -14.03 1.17 -8.04
C LYS A 11 -12.77 0.45 -8.51
N LYS A 12 -12.80 -0.88 -8.62
CA LYS A 12 -11.66 -1.70 -9.03
C LYS A 12 -11.22 -1.35 -10.46
N GLN A 13 -12.15 -1.31 -11.41
CA GLN A 13 -11.86 -0.98 -12.81
C GLN A 13 -11.32 0.44 -12.97
N PHE A 14 -11.92 1.39 -12.25
CA PHE A 14 -11.46 2.79 -12.23
C PHE A 14 -10.01 2.87 -11.74
N VAL A 15 -9.70 2.27 -10.60
CA VAL A 15 -8.37 2.26 -9.99
C VAL A 15 -7.36 1.61 -10.94
N GLN A 16 -7.67 0.44 -11.52
CA GLN A 16 -6.81 -0.24 -12.48
C GLN A 16 -6.49 0.63 -13.69
N LYS A 17 -7.51 1.23 -14.31
CA LYS A 17 -7.33 2.12 -15.46
C LYS A 17 -6.47 3.35 -15.15
N LYS A 18 -6.60 3.91 -13.94
CA LYS A 18 -5.79 5.04 -13.51
C LYS A 18 -4.33 4.65 -13.32
N PHE A 19 -4.06 3.56 -12.61
CA PHE A 19 -2.69 3.12 -12.37
C PHE A 19 -1.98 2.67 -13.66
N SER A 20 -2.67 1.98 -14.57
CA SER A 20 -2.09 1.62 -15.88
C SER A 20 -1.61 2.85 -16.66
N ARG A 21 -2.37 3.96 -16.63
CA ARG A 21 -2.02 5.18 -17.37
C ARG A 21 -0.80 5.91 -16.80
N ILE A 22 -0.67 5.96 -15.48
CA ILE A 22 0.39 6.72 -14.82
C ILE A 22 1.63 5.89 -14.48
N THR A 23 1.66 4.60 -14.84
CA THR A 23 2.71 3.63 -14.46
C THR A 23 4.12 4.19 -14.61
N ARG A 24 4.44 4.82 -15.76
CA ARG A 24 5.78 5.34 -16.05
C ARG A 24 6.21 6.51 -15.16
N PHE A 25 5.25 7.29 -14.70
CA PHE A 25 5.49 8.48 -13.88
C PHE A 25 5.21 8.21 -12.39
N TYR A 26 4.65 7.05 -12.06
CA TYR A 26 4.15 6.74 -10.73
C TYR A 26 5.23 6.89 -9.64
N ASP A 27 6.38 6.24 -9.83
CA ASP A 27 7.46 6.29 -8.84
C ASP A 27 8.09 7.69 -8.75
N LEU A 28 8.34 8.33 -9.91
CA LEU A 28 8.87 9.68 -9.97
C LEU A 28 7.95 10.67 -9.25
N LEU A 29 6.66 10.58 -9.49
CA LEU A 29 5.68 11.47 -8.89
C LEU A 29 5.51 11.20 -7.39
N ASN A 30 5.50 9.95 -6.95
CA ASN A 30 5.52 9.64 -5.53
C ASN A 30 6.74 10.27 -4.84
N THR A 31 7.92 10.16 -5.44
CA THR A 31 9.14 10.77 -4.91
C THR A 31 9.08 12.30 -4.91
N ILE A 32 8.68 12.93 -6.01
CA ILE A 32 8.58 14.41 -6.09
C ILE A 32 7.53 14.94 -5.11
N LEU A 33 6.33 14.35 -5.11
CA LEU A 33 5.22 14.81 -4.29
C LEU A 33 5.39 14.51 -2.80
N SER A 34 6.24 13.55 -2.43
CA SER A 34 6.66 13.30 -1.05
C SER A 34 7.97 13.99 -0.67
N LEU A 35 8.60 14.73 -1.58
CA LEU A 35 9.95 15.29 -1.42
C LEU A 35 10.99 14.20 -1.07
N GLY A 36 10.82 12.98 -1.62
CA GLY A 36 11.68 11.83 -1.38
C GLY A 36 11.46 11.11 -0.05
N ILE A 37 10.55 11.59 0.80
CA ILE A 37 10.30 11.00 2.12
C ILE A 37 9.64 9.60 2.00
N ASP A 38 9.01 9.27 0.89
CA ASP A 38 8.44 7.94 0.64
C ASP A 38 9.48 6.82 0.72
N HIS A 39 10.74 7.07 0.35
CA HIS A 39 11.85 6.12 0.52
C HIS A 39 12.14 5.85 2.00
N PHE A 40 12.11 6.88 2.85
CA PHE A 40 12.27 6.72 4.30
C PHE A 40 11.13 5.90 4.91
N TRP A 41 9.88 6.17 4.52
CA TRP A 41 8.74 5.39 5.01
C TRP A 41 8.85 3.91 4.64
N ARG A 42 9.25 3.59 3.40
CA ARG A 42 9.46 2.21 2.95
C ARG A 42 10.64 1.56 3.68
N TRP A 43 11.71 2.30 3.91
CA TRP A 43 12.84 1.82 4.69
C TRP A 43 12.42 1.44 6.13
N VAL A 44 11.70 2.32 6.83
CA VAL A 44 11.20 2.02 8.19
C VAL A 44 10.27 0.81 8.17
N THR A 45 9.45 0.65 7.12
CA THR A 45 8.54 -0.49 6.96
C THR A 45 9.30 -1.78 6.70
N ALA A 46 10.33 -1.75 5.84
CA ALA A 46 11.20 -2.91 5.55
C ALA A 46 11.89 -3.42 6.82
N LYS A 47 12.36 -2.50 7.69
CA LYS A 47 12.95 -2.84 8.98
C LYS A 47 12.02 -3.62 9.92
N ARG A 48 10.70 -3.51 9.75
CA ARG A 48 9.72 -4.29 10.53
C ARG A 48 9.66 -5.77 10.11
N LEU A 49 10.28 -6.11 8.98
CA LEU A 49 10.26 -7.44 8.38
C LEU A 49 11.67 -8.07 8.29
N GLU A 50 12.67 -7.49 8.95
CA GLU A 50 14.05 -8.02 8.93
C GLU A 50 14.16 -9.46 9.40
N ASP A 51 13.38 -9.81 10.43
CA ASP A 51 13.37 -11.14 11.02
C ASP A 51 12.37 -12.09 10.34
N ALA A 52 11.67 -11.62 9.31
CA ALA A 52 10.74 -12.46 8.57
C ALA A 52 11.53 -13.48 7.73
N GLY A 53 11.46 -14.73 8.12
CA GLY A 53 11.96 -15.84 7.31
C GLY A 53 10.95 -16.27 6.25
N GLY A 54 11.36 -17.17 5.35
CA GLY A 54 10.44 -17.81 4.41
C GLY A 54 9.92 -16.91 3.29
N ILE A 55 8.62 -16.83 3.11
CA ILE A 55 7.96 -16.09 2.02
C ILE A 55 7.28 -14.84 2.57
N VAL A 56 7.71 -13.68 2.10
CA VAL A 56 7.02 -12.39 2.33
C VAL A 56 6.15 -12.07 1.11
N LEU A 57 4.89 -11.83 1.34
CA LEU A 57 3.96 -11.31 0.34
C LEU A 57 4.04 -9.78 0.33
N ASP A 58 4.51 -9.20 -0.79
CA ASP A 58 4.35 -7.78 -1.10
C ASP A 58 3.02 -7.63 -1.86
N LEU A 59 1.97 -7.22 -1.15
CA LEU A 59 0.62 -7.12 -1.70
C LEU A 59 0.31 -5.70 -2.14
N CYS A 60 -0.33 -5.54 -3.28
CA CYS A 60 -0.45 -4.26 -4.01
C CYS A 60 0.93 -3.70 -4.35
N ALA A 61 1.78 -4.57 -4.88
CA ALA A 61 3.20 -4.32 -5.08
C ALA A 61 3.50 -3.22 -6.12
N GLY A 62 2.56 -2.95 -7.03
CA GLY A 62 2.69 -1.93 -8.06
C GLY A 62 3.95 -2.10 -8.90
N THR A 63 4.79 -1.07 -8.92
CA THR A 63 6.10 -1.03 -9.59
C THR A 63 7.24 -1.60 -8.75
N LEU A 64 6.93 -2.35 -7.69
CA LEU A 64 7.84 -3.06 -6.77
C LEU A 64 8.73 -2.18 -5.85
N PRO A 65 8.34 -0.97 -5.47
CA PRO A 65 9.21 -0.13 -4.64
C PRO A 65 9.38 -0.70 -3.22
N MET A 66 8.36 -1.43 -2.69
CA MET A 66 8.47 -2.05 -1.38
C MET A 66 9.33 -3.32 -1.42
N SER A 67 9.17 -4.17 -2.43
CA SER A 67 10.07 -5.31 -2.69
C SER A 67 11.53 -4.87 -2.78
N ASN A 68 11.79 -3.78 -3.52
CA ASN A 68 13.13 -3.21 -3.66
C ASN A 68 13.69 -2.68 -2.32
N ALA A 69 12.84 -2.05 -1.50
CA ALA A 69 13.23 -1.59 -0.17
C ALA A 69 13.57 -2.77 0.77
N LEU A 70 12.83 -3.87 0.71
CA LEU A 70 13.12 -5.09 1.48
C LEU A 70 14.50 -5.67 1.12
N PHE A 71 14.80 -5.82 -0.17
CA PHE A 71 16.10 -6.35 -0.59
C PHE A 71 17.27 -5.43 -0.29
N LYS A 72 17.09 -4.11 -0.36
CA LYS A 72 18.18 -3.15 -0.18
C LYS A 72 18.46 -2.77 1.27
N HIS A 73 17.43 -2.74 2.11
CA HIS A 73 17.48 -2.04 3.39
C HIS A 73 17.15 -2.91 4.60
N SER A 74 16.92 -4.20 4.40
CA SER A 74 16.73 -5.15 5.48
C SER A 74 17.72 -6.30 5.41
N ASN A 75 17.92 -6.98 6.52
CA ASN A 75 18.68 -8.25 6.55
C ASN A 75 17.82 -9.43 6.04
N PHE A 76 16.72 -9.13 5.36
CA PHE A 76 15.80 -10.11 4.84
C PHE A 76 16.48 -11.05 3.84
N ARG A 77 16.40 -12.34 4.10
CA ARG A 77 17.01 -13.41 3.27
C ARG A 77 15.97 -14.38 2.70
N GLY A 78 14.70 -14.05 2.83
CA GLY A 78 13.59 -14.87 2.33
C GLY A 78 13.31 -14.66 0.83
N ARG A 79 12.16 -15.17 0.42
CA ARG A 79 11.60 -14.96 -0.92
C ARG A 79 10.51 -13.90 -0.85
N ILE A 80 10.42 -13.07 -1.87
CA ILE A 80 9.30 -12.14 -2.04
C ILE A 80 8.37 -12.65 -3.13
N LEU A 81 7.10 -12.76 -2.78
CA LEU A 81 6.02 -12.94 -3.73
C LEU A 81 5.28 -11.60 -3.84
N ALA A 82 5.39 -10.94 -4.98
CA ALA A 82 4.75 -9.66 -5.22
C ALA A 82 3.45 -9.88 -6.00
N ILE A 83 2.34 -9.40 -5.45
CA ILE A 83 1.01 -9.50 -6.06
C ILE A 83 0.45 -8.10 -6.29
N ASP A 84 -0.01 -7.86 -7.52
CA ASP A 84 -0.78 -6.67 -7.88
C ASP A 84 -1.82 -7.02 -8.94
N PHE A 85 -2.96 -6.33 -8.94
CA PHE A 85 -4.01 -6.54 -9.93
C PHE A 85 -3.74 -5.80 -11.26
N CYS A 86 -2.78 -4.85 -11.27
CA CYS A 86 -2.35 -4.10 -12.46
C CYS A 86 -1.09 -4.74 -13.07
N LEU A 87 -1.29 -5.55 -14.11
CA LEU A 87 -0.20 -6.27 -14.78
C LEU A 87 0.85 -5.32 -15.36
N GLU A 88 0.44 -4.15 -15.85
CA GLU A 88 1.33 -3.15 -16.44
C GLU A 88 2.33 -2.63 -15.41
N MET A 89 1.89 -2.40 -14.17
CA MET A 89 2.76 -1.97 -13.08
C MET A 89 3.78 -3.07 -12.71
N LEU A 90 3.34 -4.32 -12.60
CA LEU A 90 4.24 -5.45 -12.34
C LEU A 90 5.28 -5.62 -13.44
N LYS A 91 4.90 -5.53 -14.71
CA LYS A 91 5.83 -5.61 -15.85
C LYS A 91 6.87 -4.50 -15.78
N TYR A 92 6.43 -3.27 -15.55
CA TYR A 92 7.33 -2.11 -15.43
C TYR A 92 8.28 -2.23 -14.24
N GLY A 93 7.80 -2.73 -13.10
CA GLY A 93 8.60 -2.99 -11.92
C GLY A 93 9.64 -4.09 -12.13
N LYS A 94 9.29 -5.16 -12.86
CA LYS A 94 10.19 -6.28 -13.17
C LYS A 94 11.46 -5.83 -13.89
N GLU A 95 11.37 -4.85 -14.77
CA GLU A 95 12.50 -4.30 -15.52
C GLU A 95 13.49 -3.53 -14.62
N ARG A 96 13.06 -3.11 -13.42
CA ARG A 96 13.81 -2.25 -12.48
C ARG A 96 14.19 -2.94 -11.16
N CYS A 97 13.49 -4.00 -10.82
CA CYS A 97 13.74 -4.79 -9.62
C CYS A 97 14.01 -6.25 -10.03
N PHE A 98 15.24 -6.50 -10.44
CA PHE A 98 15.67 -7.86 -10.76
C PHE A 98 16.30 -8.51 -9.52
N HIS A 99 15.66 -9.55 -9.00
CA HIS A 99 16.20 -10.32 -7.88
C HIS A 99 15.82 -11.81 -8.01
N PRO A 100 16.75 -12.77 -7.80
CA PRO A 100 16.47 -14.20 -8.01
C PRO A 100 15.40 -14.77 -7.05
N HIS A 101 15.18 -14.10 -5.90
CA HIS A 101 14.16 -14.48 -4.91
C HIS A 101 12.86 -13.69 -5.02
N LEU A 102 12.60 -13.03 -6.16
CA LEU A 102 11.38 -12.30 -6.44
C LEU A 102 10.51 -13.07 -7.43
N SER A 103 9.26 -13.34 -7.04
CA SER A 103 8.23 -13.90 -7.91
C SER A 103 7.07 -12.90 -8.04
N LEU A 104 6.49 -12.80 -9.25
CA LEU A 104 5.40 -11.87 -9.55
C LEU A 104 4.15 -12.64 -9.95
N VAL A 105 3.01 -12.23 -9.41
CA VAL A 105 1.69 -12.77 -9.73
C VAL A 105 0.71 -11.63 -9.94
N CYS A 106 -0.02 -11.66 -11.06
CA CYS A 106 -1.16 -10.77 -11.24
C CYS A 106 -2.36 -11.35 -10.50
N GLY A 107 -2.90 -10.63 -9.52
CA GLY A 107 -3.96 -11.15 -8.66
C GLY A 107 -4.69 -10.06 -7.88
N ASP A 108 -5.90 -10.41 -7.41
CA ASP A 108 -6.75 -9.53 -6.61
C ASP A 108 -6.49 -9.75 -5.12
N ALA A 109 -6.30 -8.66 -4.37
CA ALA A 109 -6.12 -8.69 -2.92
C ALA A 109 -7.35 -9.21 -2.15
N LEU A 110 -8.55 -9.11 -2.76
CA LEU A 110 -9.80 -9.60 -2.19
C LEU A 110 -10.03 -11.10 -2.45
N GLN A 111 -9.23 -11.69 -3.34
CA GLN A 111 -9.29 -13.12 -3.68
C GLN A 111 -7.88 -13.60 -4.06
N LEU A 112 -7.03 -13.79 -3.08
CA LEU A 112 -5.63 -14.16 -3.31
C LEU A 112 -5.51 -15.59 -3.87
N PRO A 113 -4.76 -15.79 -4.97
CA PRO A 113 -4.53 -17.10 -5.57
C PRO A 113 -3.48 -17.90 -4.76
N LEU A 114 -3.64 -17.95 -3.46
CA LEU A 114 -2.71 -18.55 -2.50
C LEU A 114 -3.44 -19.52 -1.58
N LYS A 115 -2.75 -20.57 -1.17
CA LYS A 115 -3.24 -21.52 -0.16
C LYS A 115 -3.31 -20.85 1.21
N ASP A 116 -4.21 -21.34 2.05
CA ASP A 116 -4.27 -20.98 3.46
C ASP A 116 -2.92 -21.26 4.15
N LYS A 117 -2.54 -20.39 5.07
CA LYS A 117 -1.36 -20.58 5.93
C LYS A 117 -0.07 -20.86 5.15
N SER A 118 0.13 -20.18 4.01
CA SER A 118 1.28 -20.39 3.11
C SER A 118 2.34 -19.29 3.19
N ILE A 119 2.00 -18.12 3.75
CA ILE A 119 2.82 -16.91 3.77
C ILE A 119 3.34 -16.63 5.19
N ASP A 120 4.62 -16.33 5.33
CA ASP A 120 5.26 -16.06 6.63
C ASP A 120 4.99 -14.62 7.11
N ALA A 121 5.04 -13.64 6.20
CA ALA A 121 4.69 -12.26 6.50
C ALA A 121 4.09 -11.55 5.29
N ILE A 122 3.29 -10.52 5.52
CA ILE A 122 2.67 -9.68 4.49
C ILE A 122 3.11 -8.24 4.70
N VAL A 123 3.46 -7.56 3.61
CA VAL A 123 3.59 -6.11 3.57
C VAL A 123 2.65 -5.53 2.53
N VAL A 124 2.02 -4.41 2.87
CA VAL A 124 1.25 -3.58 1.93
C VAL A 124 1.72 -2.14 2.09
N ALA A 125 2.09 -1.49 0.99
CA ALA A 125 2.49 -0.09 1.03
C ALA A 125 1.61 0.74 0.07
N PHE A 126 0.76 1.61 0.64
CA PHE A 126 -0.14 2.53 -0.06
C PHE A 126 -1.19 1.86 -0.96
N GLY A 127 -1.58 0.61 -0.60
CA GLY A 127 -2.49 -0.20 -1.39
C GLY A 127 -3.88 -0.36 -0.75
N VAL A 128 -3.96 -0.51 0.58
CA VAL A 128 -5.21 -0.92 1.25
C VAL A 128 -6.36 0.08 1.07
N ARG A 129 -6.09 1.38 0.97
CA ARG A 129 -7.14 2.40 0.75
C ARG A 129 -7.90 2.20 -0.56
N ASN A 130 -7.32 1.47 -1.51
CA ASN A 130 -7.91 1.17 -2.80
C ASN A 130 -8.80 -0.08 -2.79
N PHE A 131 -8.84 -0.85 -1.71
CA PHE A 131 -9.72 -2.02 -1.60
C PHE A 131 -11.19 -1.58 -1.77
N SER A 132 -11.96 -2.36 -2.50
CA SER A 132 -13.40 -2.16 -2.62
C SER A 132 -14.14 -2.64 -1.37
N ASP A 133 -13.58 -3.65 -0.70
CA ASP A 133 -14.02 -4.15 0.60
C ASP A 133 -12.78 -4.37 1.50
N TYR A 134 -12.64 -3.51 2.51
CA TYR A 134 -11.50 -3.55 3.42
C TYR A 134 -11.47 -4.82 4.27
N LEU A 135 -12.65 -5.24 4.78
CA LEU A 135 -12.74 -6.42 5.63
C LEU A 135 -12.45 -7.70 4.85
N ALA A 136 -12.96 -7.81 3.62
CA ALA A 136 -12.68 -8.95 2.74
C ALA A 136 -11.17 -9.05 2.42
N GLY A 137 -10.52 -7.96 2.05
CA GLY A 137 -9.08 -7.94 1.78
C GLY A 137 -8.24 -8.30 3.01
N LEU A 138 -8.58 -7.78 4.19
CA LEU A 138 -7.91 -8.12 5.44
C LEU A 138 -8.14 -9.59 5.85
N LYS A 139 -9.33 -10.15 5.61
CA LYS A 139 -9.60 -11.57 5.83
C LYS A 139 -8.79 -12.46 4.90
N GLU A 140 -8.61 -12.09 3.64
CA GLU A 140 -7.75 -12.80 2.71
C GLU A 140 -6.27 -12.76 3.16
N MET A 141 -5.78 -11.58 3.58
CA MET A 141 -4.45 -11.46 4.18
C MET A 141 -4.31 -12.36 5.40
N HIS A 142 -5.29 -12.37 6.29
CA HIS A 142 -5.29 -13.26 7.46
C HIS A 142 -5.33 -14.74 7.05
N ARG A 143 -6.15 -15.13 6.07
CA ARG A 143 -6.27 -16.51 5.59
C ARG A 143 -4.95 -17.09 5.12
N VAL A 144 -4.20 -16.32 4.32
CA VAL A 144 -2.93 -16.80 3.71
C VAL A 144 -1.74 -16.78 4.67
N LEU A 145 -1.78 -15.97 5.74
CA LEU A 145 -0.72 -15.95 6.75
C LEU A 145 -0.66 -17.26 7.53
N LYS A 146 0.53 -17.74 7.81
CA LYS A 146 0.79 -18.82 8.75
C LYS A 146 0.46 -18.39 10.19
N PRO A 147 0.21 -19.33 11.12
CA PRO A 147 0.20 -19.01 12.54
C PRO A 147 1.46 -18.27 12.96
N LYS A 148 1.33 -17.24 13.78
CA LYS A 148 2.38 -16.28 14.16
C LYS A 148 2.91 -15.42 13.03
N GLY A 149 2.37 -15.52 11.81
CA GLY A 149 2.68 -14.65 10.69
C GLY A 149 2.26 -13.21 10.96
N LYS A 150 3.01 -12.27 10.40
CA LYS A 150 2.87 -10.83 10.66
C LYS A 150 2.39 -10.09 9.41
N ALA A 151 1.43 -9.20 9.58
CA ALA A 151 1.06 -8.21 8.57
C ALA A 151 1.61 -6.83 8.96
N VAL A 152 2.23 -6.15 8.00
CA VAL A 152 2.75 -4.77 8.13
C VAL A 152 2.14 -3.93 7.02
N ILE A 153 1.38 -2.91 7.36
CA ILE A 153 0.69 -2.05 6.41
C ILE A 153 1.19 -0.62 6.57
N LEU A 154 1.77 -0.06 5.50
CA LEU A 154 2.13 1.34 5.39
C LEU A 154 1.04 2.05 4.59
N GLU A 155 0.36 3.02 5.18
CA GLU A 155 -0.70 3.74 4.48
C GLU A 155 -0.76 5.22 4.92
N PHE A 156 -1.29 6.06 4.03
CA PHE A 156 -1.56 7.45 4.37
C PHE A 156 -2.53 7.53 5.54
N SER A 157 -2.32 8.54 6.36
CA SER A 157 -3.17 8.86 7.50
C SER A 157 -3.37 10.37 7.59
N ARG A 158 -4.02 10.82 8.66
CA ARG A 158 -4.30 12.24 8.85
C ARG A 158 -3.41 12.81 9.96
N PRO A 159 -2.66 13.89 9.68
CA PRO A 159 -1.90 14.57 10.72
C PRO A 159 -2.77 14.96 11.91
N THR A 160 -2.24 14.76 13.11
CA THR A 160 -3.00 15.01 14.34
C THR A 160 -2.92 16.46 14.81
N HIS A 161 -1.86 17.19 14.44
CA HIS A 161 -1.69 18.59 14.80
C HIS A 161 -2.55 19.48 13.90
N PRO A 162 -3.48 20.32 14.43
CA PRO A 162 -4.48 21.03 13.63
C PRO A 162 -3.90 21.93 12.55
N VAL A 163 -2.89 22.74 12.88
CA VAL A 163 -2.26 23.67 11.93
C VAL A 163 -1.54 22.91 10.81
N PHE A 164 -0.76 21.87 11.16
CA PHE A 164 -0.07 21.06 10.18
C PHE A 164 -1.05 20.28 9.29
N SER A 165 -2.14 19.79 9.87
CA SER A 165 -3.22 19.13 9.14
C SER A 165 -3.86 20.07 8.11
N ALA A 166 -4.14 21.32 8.47
CA ALA A 166 -4.69 22.30 7.54
C ALA A 166 -3.75 22.58 6.35
N ILE A 167 -2.45 22.74 6.61
CA ILE A 167 -1.42 22.95 5.58
C ILE A 167 -1.32 21.72 4.68
N TYR A 168 -1.30 20.51 5.25
CA TYR A 168 -1.21 19.26 4.51
C TYR A 168 -2.43 19.06 3.60
N PHE A 169 -3.64 19.31 4.09
CA PHE A 169 -4.84 19.21 3.27
C PHE A 169 -4.94 20.30 2.21
N ALA A 170 -4.45 21.51 2.49
CA ALA A 170 -4.33 22.53 1.44
C ALA A 170 -3.37 22.08 0.33
N TYR A 171 -2.22 21.49 0.70
CA TYR A 171 -1.30 20.88 -0.27
C TYR A 171 -1.98 19.77 -1.10
N LEU A 172 -2.66 18.81 -0.45
CA LEU A 172 -3.34 17.70 -1.11
C LEU A 172 -4.45 18.16 -2.07
N ASN A 173 -5.17 19.23 -1.73
CA ASN A 173 -6.34 19.67 -2.49
C ASN A 173 -5.98 20.65 -3.64
N TYR A 174 -4.96 21.49 -3.45
CA TYR A 174 -4.68 22.59 -4.39
C TYR A 174 -3.36 22.46 -5.13
N ILE A 175 -2.35 21.84 -4.53
CA ILE A 175 -1.00 21.78 -5.11
C ILE A 175 -0.76 20.43 -5.80
N LEU A 176 -1.01 19.34 -5.07
CA LEU A 176 -0.76 17.98 -5.55
C LEU A 176 -1.49 17.65 -6.87
N PRO A 177 -2.81 17.94 -7.06
CA PRO A 177 -3.48 17.64 -8.32
C PRO A 177 -2.90 18.41 -9.51
N LYS A 178 -2.53 19.69 -9.31
CA LYS A 178 -1.95 20.53 -10.37
C LYS A 178 -0.58 20.03 -10.81
N ILE A 179 0.34 19.78 -9.86
CA ILE A 179 1.68 19.27 -10.17
C ILE A 179 1.57 17.88 -10.79
N GLY A 180 0.77 16.99 -10.20
CA GLY A 180 0.55 15.65 -10.72
C GLY A 180 -0.05 15.66 -12.12
N GLY A 181 -1.03 16.52 -12.37
CA GLY A 181 -1.65 16.71 -13.69
C GLY A 181 -0.68 17.20 -14.75
N ILE A 182 0.18 18.18 -14.44
CA ILE A 182 1.18 18.70 -15.37
C ILE A 182 2.18 17.61 -15.77
N ILE A 183 2.64 16.80 -14.82
CA ILE A 183 3.69 15.78 -15.07
C ILE A 183 3.13 14.52 -15.72
N SER A 184 1.97 14.05 -15.28
CA SER A 184 1.40 12.77 -15.75
C SER A 184 0.35 12.92 -16.86
N GLY A 185 -0.19 14.13 -17.05
CA GLY A 185 -1.34 14.36 -17.93
C GLY A 185 -2.68 13.89 -17.35
N ASP A 186 -2.75 13.46 -16.07
CA ASP A 186 -3.98 12.97 -15.43
C ASP A 186 -4.21 13.62 -14.05
N GLU A 187 -4.75 14.83 -14.02
CA GLU A 187 -5.10 15.55 -12.79
C GLU A 187 -6.13 14.79 -11.94
N MET A 188 -7.04 14.05 -12.59
CA MET A 188 -8.06 13.26 -11.89
C MET A 188 -7.46 12.14 -11.03
N ALA A 189 -6.32 11.56 -11.40
CA ALA A 189 -5.65 10.55 -10.61
C ALA A 189 -5.18 11.12 -9.25
N TYR A 190 -4.72 12.36 -9.23
CA TYR A 190 -4.24 13.03 -8.02
C TYR A 190 -5.36 13.64 -7.18
N THR A 191 -6.43 14.08 -7.82
CA THR A 191 -7.68 14.42 -7.12
C THR A 191 -8.25 13.20 -6.40
N TYR A 192 -8.23 12.03 -7.05
CA TYR A 192 -8.60 10.77 -6.43
C TYR A 192 -7.67 10.42 -5.26
N LEU A 193 -6.36 10.58 -5.42
CA LEU A 193 -5.38 10.35 -4.35
C LEU A 193 -5.70 11.22 -3.13
N SER A 194 -5.88 12.52 -3.31
CA SER A 194 -6.25 13.45 -2.24
C SER A 194 -7.52 13.02 -1.51
N LYS A 195 -8.58 12.70 -2.26
CA LYS A 195 -9.86 12.29 -1.70
C LYS A 195 -9.75 10.95 -0.96
N SER A 196 -9.08 9.96 -1.54
CA SER A 196 -8.92 8.63 -0.91
C SER A 196 -8.15 8.71 0.42
N ILE A 197 -7.19 9.64 0.55
CA ILE A 197 -6.48 9.89 1.82
C ILE A 197 -7.43 10.52 2.84
N GLN A 198 -8.24 11.49 2.43
CA GLN A 198 -9.16 12.19 3.32
C GLN A 198 -10.32 11.31 3.80
N GLU A 199 -10.75 10.37 2.99
CA GLU A 199 -11.84 9.43 3.31
C GLU A 199 -11.36 8.17 4.03
N PHE A 200 -10.04 7.92 4.07
CA PHE A 200 -9.51 6.74 4.74
C PHE A 200 -9.74 6.78 6.25
N TYR A 201 -9.77 5.63 6.87
CA TYR A 201 -10.01 5.45 8.30
C TYR A 201 -8.93 6.13 9.17
N THR A 202 -9.33 6.55 10.36
CA THR A 202 -8.36 6.89 11.41
C THR A 202 -7.60 5.63 11.85
N PRO A 203 -6.37 5.78 12.39
CA PRO A 203 -5.60 4.60 12.82
C PRO A 203 -6.32 3.70 13.81
N LYS A 204 -7.09 4.25 14.74
CA LYS A 204 -7.89 3.46 15.69
C LYS A 204 -8.97 2.64 14.98
N GLN A 205 -9.76 3.27 14.12
CA GLN A 205 -10.79 2.58 13.33
C GLN A 205 -10.20 1.51 12.43
N TRP A 206 -9.01 1.76 11.84
CA TRP A 206 -8.34 0.77 11.00
C TRP A 206 -7.91 -0.46 11.81
N LEU A 207 -7.37 -0.29 13.03
CA LEU A 207 -7.08 -1.41 13.92
C LEU A 207 -8.33 -2.20 14.31
N GLU A 208 -9.47 -1.54 14.52
CA GLU A 208 -10.74 -2.22 14.78
C GLU A 208 -11.14 -3.15 13.62
N ILE A 209 -10.98 -2.67 12.36
CA ILE A 209 -11.27 -3.48 11.17
C ILE A 209 -10.26 -4.64 11.05
N MET A 210 -8.97 -4.41 11.35
CA MET A 210 -7.97 -5.48 11.41
C MET A 210 -8.33 -6.53 12.46
N GLY A 211 -8.80 -6.11 13.63
CA GLY A 211 -9.30 -7.01 14.68
C GLY A 211 -10.50 -7.84 14.23
N GLN A 212 -11.47 -7.23 13.54
CA GLN A 212 -12.62 -7.93 12.95
C GLN A 212 -12.22 -8.96 11.88
N ALA A 213 -11.08 -8.74 11.21
CA ALA A 213 -10.51 -9.70 10.27
C ALA A 213 -9.75 -10.85 10.91
N GLY A 214 -9.58 -10.84 12.25
CA GLY A 214 -8.93 -11.90 13.03
C GLY A 214 -7.47 -11.61 13.39
N PHE A 215 -6.95 -10.42 13.11
CA PHE A 215 -5.60 -10.05 13.54
C PHE A 215 -5.57 -9.72 15.03
N GLU A 216 -4.49 -10.13 15.69
CA GLU A 216 -4.18 -9.84 17.09
C GLU A 216 -2.87 -9.05 17.23
N ASN A 217 -2.52 -8.66 18.48
CA ASN A 217 -1.31 -7.86 18.78
C ASN A 217 -1.24 -6.57 17.95
N LEU A 218 -2.39 -5.95 17.77
CA LEU A 218 -2.57 -4.79 16.89
C LEU A 218 -1.87 -3.56 17.46
N ARG A 219 -1.10 -2.89 16.61
CA ARG A 219 -0.47 -1.63 16.95
C ARG A 219 -0.30 -0.75 15.72
N TYR A 220 -0.17 0.55 15.93
CA TYR A 220 0.20 1.48 14.87
C TYR A 220 1.24 2.49 15.36
N ARG A 221 1.94 3.07 14.40
CA ARG A 221 2.90 4.15 14.63
C ARG A 221 2.78 5.20 13.53
N TYR A 222 2.67 6.46 13.95
CA TYR A 222 2.77 7.58 13.03
C TYR A 222 4.20 7.81 12.53
N LEU A 223 4.34 8.19 11.28
CA LEU A 223 5.55 8.74 10.69
C LEU A 223 5.24 10.13 10.13
N THR A 224 6.26 10.98 10.09
CA THR A 224 6.20 12.32 9.48
C THR A 224 4.96 13.09 9.95
N LEU A 225 4.88 13.35 11.26
CA LEU A 225 3.78 14.09 11.90
C LEU A 225 2.37 13.54 11.63
N GLY A 226 2.26 12.25 11.25
CA GLY A 226 0.99 11.59 10.98
C GLY A 226 0.53 11.65 9.52
N ILE A 227 1.41 12.05 8.58
CA ILE A 227 1.11 11.93 7.14
C ILE A 227 0.89 10.48 6.75
N VAL A 228 1.68 9.57 7.31
CA VAL A 228 1.53 8.12 7.13
C VAL A 228 1.54 7.40 8.46
N SER A 229 0.97 6.21 8.48
CA SER A 229 1.01 5.29 9.60
C SER A 229 1.47 3.91 9.16
N ILE A 230 2.24 3.25 10.03
CA ILE A 230 2.52 1.83 9.93
C ILE A 230 1.59 1.12 10.89
N TYR A 231 0.86 0.14 10.39
CA TYR A 231 0.00 -0.74 11.18
C TYR A 231 0.59 -2.14 11.20
N GLU A 232 0.54 -2.79 12.32
CA GLU A 232 1.04 -4.15 12.51
C GLU A 232 -0.01 -5.00 13.20
N GLY A 233 -0.11 -6.26 12.80
CA GLY A 233 -0.93 -7.28 13.44
C GLY A 233 -0.37 -8.67 13.16
N THR A 234 -0.71 -9.63 13.99
CA THR A 234 -0.29 -11.04 13.84
C THR A 234 -1.49 -11.94 13.70
N ARG A 235 -1.31 -13.05 12.99
CA ARG A 235 -2.22 -14.19 13.06
C ARG A 235 -1.79 -15.08 14.20
N VAL A 236 -2.69 -15.36 15.15
CA VAL A 236 -2.49 -16.31 16.23
C VAL A 236 -2.95 -17.72 15.82
#